data_808638260a7248350cfbae6e21f576fc
#
_entry.id   808638260a7248350cfbae6e21f576fc
#
_cell.length_a   1.000
_cell.length_b   1.000
_cell.length_c   1.000
_cell.angle_alpha   90.00
_cell.angle_beta   90.00
_cell.angle_gamma   90.00
#
_symmetry.space_group_name_H-M   'P 1'
#
loop_
_entity.id
_entity.type
_entity.pdbx_description
1 polymer ?
#
loop_
_entity_poly.entity_id
_entity_poly.type
_entity_poly.pdbx_seq_one_letter_code
_entity_poly.pdbx_strand_id
1 'polypeptide(L)'
;MEDFASNLTLIVSLIAFIVAIILAIKNFAELPTNGQIAKVKEWLLYAVTIAEKEYGGGTGQIKLRYVYDMFVQKFEWIAKAVSFETFSSWVDAALEQMKKILESNQAVVNLVENKGDK
;
A
#
# COMPACT_ATOMS: atom_id res chain seq x y z
N MET A 1 -7.02 -51.41 -24.63
CA MET A 1 -5.98 -50.40 -24.81
C MET A 1 -6.50 -49.02 -25.12
N GLU A 2 -7.55 -48.91 -25.91
CA GLU A 2 -8.16 -47.59 -26.16
C GLU A 2 -8.74 -46.98 -24.88
N ASP A 3 -9.32 -47.78 -24.00
CA ASP A 3 -9.87 -47.29 -22.74
C ASP A 3 -8.80 -46.76 -21.80
N PHE A 4 -7.62 -47.39 -21.79
CA PHE A 4 -6.48 -46.96 -20.96
C PHE A 4 -5.94 -45.61 -21.47
N ALA A 5 -5.77 -45.46 -22.77
CA ALA A 5 -5.26 -44.23 -23.37
C ALA A 5 -6.27 -43.08 -23.16
N SER A 6 -7.57 -43.35 -23.30
CA SER A 6 -8.61 -42.38 -23.06
C SER A 6 -8.67 -41.95 -21.59
N ASN A 7 -8.56 -42.91 -20.66
CA ASN A 7 -8.51 -42.66 -19.24
C ASN A 7 -7.28 -41.86 -18.83
N LEU A 8 -6.13 -42.16 -19.43
CA LEU A 8 -4.89 -41.44 -19.16
C LEU A 8 -5.02 -39.97 -19.61
N THR A 9 -5.59 -39.75 -20.80
CA THR A 9 -5.82 -38.38 -21.28
C THR A 9 -6.75 -37.60 -20.36
N LEU A 10 -7.81 -38.22 -19.87
CA LEU A 10 -8.72 -37.61 -18.92
C LEU A 10 -8.04 -37.25 -17.61
N ILE A 11 -7.20 -38.16 -17.10
CA ILE A 11 -6.46 -37.95 -15.85
C ILE A 11 -5.48 -36.78 -16.00
N VAL A 12 -4.72 -36.73 -17.10
CA VAL A 12 -3.77 -35.64 -17.37
C VAL A 12 -4.50 -34.31 -17.51
N SER A 13 -5.62 -34.30 -18.22
CA SER A 13 -6.44 -33.07 -18.38
C SER A 13 -6.97 -32.56 -17.02
N LEU A 14 -7.41 -33.49 -16.17
CA LEU A 14 -7.92 -33.15 -14.83
C LEU A 14 -6.82 -32.55 -13.96
N ILE A 15 -5.64 -33.17 -13.98
CA ILE A 15 -4.49 -32.67 -13.21
C ILE A 15 -4.08 -31.27 -13.70
N ALA A 16 -4.03 -31.06 -15.02
CA ALA A 16 -3.71 -29.74 -15.58
C ALA A 16 -4.73 -28.66 -15.15
N PHE A 17 -6.01 -29.04 -15.13
CA PHE A 17 -7.06 -28.12 -14.70
C PHE A 17 -6.92 -27.76 -13.22
N ILE A 18 -6.63 -28.74 -12.37
CA ILE A 18 -6.42 -28.52 -10.93
C ILE A 18 -5.22 -27.60 -10.68
N VAL A 19 -4.10 -27.85 -11.39
CA VAL A 19 -2.90 -27.02 -11.30
C VAL A 19 -3.22 -25.57 -11.72
N ALA A 20 -3.98 -25.40 -12.81
CA ALA A 20 -4.39 -24.07 -13.26
C ALA A 20 -5.20 -23.33 -12.21
N ILE A 21 -6.12 -24.03 -11.53
CA ILE A 21 -6.94 -23.43 -10.46
C ILE A 21 -6.05 -23.02 -9.28
N ILE A 22 -5.11 -23.88 -8.86
CA ILE A 22 -4.19 -23.61 -7.76
C ILE A 22 -3.35 -22.38 -8.07
N LEU A 23 -2.81 -22.27 -9.29
CA LEU A 23 -2.01 -21.11 -9.71
C LEU A 23 -2.86 -19.84 -9.74
N ALA A 24 -4.10 -19.92 -10.21
CA ALA A 24 -5.01 -18.78 -10.24
C ALA A 24 -5.32 -18.29 -8.83
N ILE A 25 -5.59 -19.20 -7.90
CA ILE A 25 -5.87 -18.87 -6.50
C ILE A 25 -4.63 -18.23 -5.86
N LYS A 26 -3.45 -18.78 -6.13
CA LYS A 26 -2.19 -18.29 -5.58
C LYS A 26 -1.89 -16.88 -6.09
N ASN A 27 -2.05 -16.65 -7.39
CA ASN A 27 -1.86 -15.32 -7.97
C ASN A 27 -2.87 -14.32 -7.41
N PHE A 28 -4.12 -14.73 -7.25
CA PHE A 28 -5.14 -13.87 -6.65
C PHE A 28 -4.82 -13.53 -5.20
N ALA A 29 -4.33 -14.50 -4.44
CA ALA A 29 -3.96 -14.32 -3.04
C ALA A 29 -2.72 -13.44 -2.88
N GLU A 30 -1.85 -13.37 -3.88
CA GLU A 30 -0.66 -12.53 -3.87
C GLU A 30 -0.94 -11.07 -4.16
N LEU A 31 -2.14 -10.75 -4.68
CA LEU A 31 -2.53 -9.37 -4.91
C LEU A 31 -3.06 -8.75 -3.60
N PRO A 32 -2.63 -7.52 -3.28
CA PRO A 32 -3.13 -6.87 -2.08
C PRO A 32 -4.61 -6.57 -2.21
N THR A 33 -5.36 -6.85 -1.14
CA THR A 33 -6.79 -6.52 -1.09
C THR A 33 -6.99 -5.02 -0.86
N ASN A 34 -8.19 -4.52 -1.17
CA ASN A 34 -8.52 -3.12 -0.91
C ASN A 34 -8.37 -2.76 0.57
N GLY A 35 -8.69 -3.69 1.47
CA GLY A 35 -8.51 -3.50 2.90
C GLY A 35 -7.05 -3.37 3.30
N GLN A 36 -6.17 -4.16 2.70
CA GLN A 36 -4.73 -4.08 2.93
C GLN A 36 -4.15 -2.78 2.40
N ILE A 37 -4.58 -2.37 1.21
CA ILE A 37 -4.16 -1.09 0.62
C ILE A 37 -4.62 0.08 1.50
N ALA A 38 -5.84 0.02 2.03
CA ALA A 38 -6.35 1.06 2.93
C ALA A 38 -5.50 1.17 4.20
N LYS A 39 -5.07 0.05 4.76
CA LYS A 39 -4.18 0.05 5.92
C LYS A 39 -2.82 0.66 5.60
N VAL A 40 -2.27 0.37 4.42
CA VAL A 40 -1.02 0.99 3.98
C VAL A 40 -1.19 2.50 3.85
N LYS A 41 -2.26 2.96 3.25
CA LYS A 41 -2.52 4.39 3.08
C LYS A 41 -2.68 5.10 4.41
N GLU A 42 -3.37 4.48 5.36
CA GLU A 42 -3.51 5.02 6.71
C GLU A 42 -2.16 5.11 7.41
N TRP A 43 -1.36 4.07 7.33
CA TRP A 43 -0.01 4.06 7.88
C TRP A 43 0.89 5.09 7.20
N LEU A 44 0.74 5.29 5.87
CA LEU A 44 1.52 6.27 5.12
C LEU A 44 1.33 7.68 5.65
N LEU A 45 0.12 8.04 6.03
CA LEU A 45 -0.14 9.35 6.63
C LEU A 45 0.72 9.56 7.87
N TYR A 46 0.82 8.54 8.70
CA TYR A 46 1.70 8.56 9.89
C TYR A 46 3.18 8.64 9.50
N ALA A 47 3.59 7.81 8.53
CA ALA A 47 4.99 7.73 8.12
C ALA A 47 5.50 9.03 7.48
N VAL A 48 4.69 9.66 6.63
CA VAL A 48 5.08 10.94 6.01
C VAL A 48 5.16 12.05 7.05
N THR A 49 4.31 12.00 8.08
CA THR A 49 4.34 12.97 9.18
C THR A 49 5.64 12.85 9.96
N ILE A 50 6.08 11.63 10.27
CA ILE A 50 7.35 11.39 10.94
C ILE A 50 8.53 11.87 10.08
N ALA A 51 8.51 11.53 8.78
CA ALA A 51 9.56 11.93 7.86
C ALA A 51 9.67 13.45 7.74
N GLU A 52 8.53 14.13 7.70
CA GLU A 52 8.50 15.59 7.66
C GLU A 52 9.09 16.19 8.92
N LYS A 53 8.79 15.62 10.06
CA LYS A 53 9.32 16.07 11.35
C LYS A 53 10.83 15.89 11.44
N GLU A 54 11.36 14.76 10.95
CA GLU A 54 12.78 14.44 11.06
C GLU A 54 13.65 15.18 10.06
N TYR A 55 13.17 15.33 8.82
CA TYR A 55 13.99 15.87 7.73
C TYR A 55 13.61 17.29 7.33
N GLY A 56 12.43 17.78 7.74
CA GLY A 56 12.00 19.14 7.43
C GLY A 56 11.69 19.36 5.94
N GLY A 57 11.49 20.61 5.58
CA GLY A 57 11.17 20.99 4.20
C GLY A 57 12.39 20.94 3.28
N GLY A 58 12.19 20.72 1.99
CA GLY A 58 13.23 20.78 0.99
C GLY A 58 14.02 19.49 0.77
N THR A 59 13.68 18.41 1.48
CA THR A 59 14.37 17.12 1.37
C THR A 59 13.45 16.03 0.82
N GLY A 60 12.66 16.36 -0.21
CA GLY A 60 11.62 15.48 -0.74
C GLY A 60 12.10 14.09 -1.15
N GLN A 61 13.24 14.02 -1.85
CA GLN A 61 13.80 12.74 -2.30
C GLN A 61 14.24 11.86 -1.12
N ILE A 62 14.87 12.47 -0.13
CA ILE A 62 15.34 11.77 1.06
C ILE A 62 14.16 11.26 1.88
N LYS A 63 13.13 12.11 2.04
CA LYS A 63 11.90 11.72 2.77
C LYS A 63 11.18 10.58 2.09
N LEU A 64 11.08 10.62 0.76
CA LEU A 64 10.44 9.56 -0.01
C LEU A 64 11.16 8.24 0.17
N ARG A 65 12.50 8.25 0.08
CA ARG A 65 13.30 7.06 0.28
C ARG A 65 13.17 6.50 1.69
N TYR A 66 13.17 7.37 2.68
CA TYR A 66 12.99 6.98 4.08
C TYR A 66 11.65 6.28 4.30
N VAL A 67 10.58 6.86 3.78
CA VAL A 67 9.24 6.28 3.89
C VAL A 67 9.15 4.96 3.11
N TYR A 68 9.78 4.88 1.93
CA TYR A 68 9.80 3.65 1.14
C TYR A 68 10.53 2.52 1.88
N ASP A 69 11.68 2.81 2.49
CA ASP A 69 12.41 1.81 3.24
C ASP A 69 11.59 1.29 4.43
N MET A 70 10.89 2.16 5.12
CA MET A 70 9.97 1.77 6.19
C MET A 70 8.81 0.92 5.67
N PHE A 71 8.28 1.27 4.50
CA PHE A 71 7.21 0.53 3.85
C PHE A 71 7.65 -0.89 3.50
N VAL A 72 8.84 -1.04 2.92
CA VAL A 72 9.39 -2.35 2.56
C VAL A 72 9.56 -3.22 3.81
N GLN A 73 10.03 -2.64 4.91
CA GLN A 73 10.21 -3.39 6.15
C GLN A 73 8.88 -3.80 6.80
N LYS A 74 7.91 -2.91 6.80
CA LYS A 74 6.64 -3.16 7.48
C LYS A 74 5.69 -4.00 6.63
N PHE A 75 5.65 -3.76 5.33
CA PHE A 75 4.73 -4.42 4.41
C PHE A 75 5.50 -5.11 3.29
N GLU A 76 6.49 -5.93 3.66
CA GLU A 76 7.38 -6.60 2.70
C GLU A 76 6.63 -7.28 1.57
N TRP A 77 5.56 -7.98 1.91
CA TRP A 77 4.73 -8.71 0.97
C TRP A 77 4.04 -7.77 -0.03
N ILE A 78 3.43 -6.71 0.48
CA ILE A 78 2.71 -5.73 -0.36
C ILE A 78 3.71 -4.93 -1.21
N ALA A 79 4.88 -4.63 -0.66
CA ALA A 79 5.93 -3.89 -1.36
C ALA A 79 6.40 -4.63 -2.62
N LYS A 80 6.40 -5.96 -2.60
CA LYS A 80 6.75 -6.75 -3.77
C LYS A 80 5.69 -6.69 -4.86
N ALA A 81 4.44 -6.45 -4.50
CA ALA A 81 3.31 -6.44 -5.42
C ALA A 81 3.00 -5.05 -5.99
N VAL A 82 3.58 -4.00 -5.42
CA VAL A 82 3.27 -2.61 -5.77
C VAL A 82 4.49 -1.96 -6.42
N SER A 83 4.28 -1.28 -7.56
CA SER A 83 5.36 -0.53 -8.22
C SER A 83 5.74 0.69 -7.40
N PHE A 84 6.99 1.14 -7.59
CA PHE A 84 7.46 2.36 -6.92
C PHE A 84 6.63 3.58 -7.34
N GLU A 85 6.20 3.63 -8.59
CA GLU A 85 5.36 4.73 -9.08
C GLU A 85 4.02 4.78 -8.36
N THR A 86 3.38 3.64 -8.17
CA THR A 86 2.13 3.54 -7.42
C THR A 86 2.34 3.95 -5.97
N PHE A 87 3.40 3.45 -5.36
CA PHE A 87 3.75 3.83 -3.98
C PHE A 87 3.99 5.33 -3.87
N SER A 88 4.72 5.92 -4.80
CA SER A 88 5.00 7.36 -4.83
C SER A 88 3.72 8.19 -4.91
N SER A 89 2.75 7.74 -5.72
CA SER A 89 1.45 8.42 -5.80
C SER A 89 0.69 8.35 -4.49
N TRP A 90 0.79 7.24 -3.76
CA TRP A 90 0.19 7.12 -2.43
C TRP A 90 0.84 8.06 -1.42
N VAL A 91 2.16 8.23 -1.51
CA VAL A 91 2.90 9.17 -0.67
C VAL A 91 2.45 10.61 -0.94
N ASP A 92 2.32 10.97 -2.21
CA ASP A 92 1.84 12.29 -2.59
C ASP A 92 0.44 12.58 -2.03
N ALA A 93 -0.45 11.60 -2.12
CA ALA A 93 -1.80 11.72 -1.56
C ALA A 93 -1.76 11.86 -0.04
N ALA A 94 -0.87 11.12 0.63
CA ALA A 94 -0.71 11.20 2.09
C ALA A 94 -0.17 12.55 2.51
N LEU A 95 0.79 13.10 1.76
CA LEU A 95 1.35 14.43 2.01
C LEU A 95 0.28 15.51 1.87
N GLU A 96 -0.56 15.41 0.85
CA GLU A 96 -1.64 16.35 0.65
C GLU A 96 -2.67 16.28 1.78
N GLN A 97 -3.00 15.07 2.22
CA GLN A 97 -3.90 14.86 3.34
C GLN A 97 -3.31 15.43 4.64
N MET A 98 -2.01 15.21 4.86
CA MET A 98 -1.30 15.77 6.02
C MET A 98 -1.39 17.30 6.03
N LYS A 99 -1.16 17.93 4.87
CA LYS A 99 -1.25 19.39 4.74
C LYS A 99 -2.64 19.89 5.09
N LYS A 100 -3.68 19.21 4.61
CA LYS A 100 -5.07 19.57 4.93
C LYS A 100 -5.37 19.47 6.41
N ILE A 101 -4.86 18.42 7.07
CA ILE A 101 -5.04 18.24 8.52
C ILE A 101 -4.34 19.36 9.29
N LEU A 102 -3.12 19.71 8.89
CA LEU A 102 -2.37 20.78 9.53
C LEU A 102 -3.07 22.14 9.37
N GLU A 103 -3.59 22.43 8.18
CA GLU A 103 -4.34 23.66 7.93
C GLU A 103 -5.61 23.72 8.79
N SER A 104 -6.31 22.61 8.90
CA SER A 104 -7.51 22.50 9.73
C SER A 104 -7.20 22.71 11.21
N ASN A 105 -6.13 22.09 11.70
CA ASN A 105 -5.69 22.25 13.09
C ASN A 105 -5.26 23.69 13.36
N GLN A 106 -4.57 24.32 12.43
CA GLN A 106 -4.14 25.70 12.57
C GLN A 106 -5.35 26.65 12.63
N ALA A 107 -6.36 26.40 11.81
CA ALA A 107 -7.58 27.16 11.82
C ALA A 107 -8.32 27.03 13.18
N VAL A 108 -8.35 25.83 13.75
CA VAL A 108 -8.95 25.58 15.06
C VAL A 108 -8.17 26.29 16.16
N VAL A 109 -6.85 26.22 16.13
CA VAL A 109 -5.99 26.90 17.11
C VAL A 109 -6.20 28.41 17.05
N ASN A 110 -6.22 28.97 15.84
CA ASN A 110 -6.44 30.41 15.66
C ASN A 110 -7.81 30.84 16.19
N LEU A 111 -8.83 30.01 15.98
CA LEU A 111 -10.18 30.29 16.50
C LEU A 111 -10.20 30.32 18.03
N VAL A 112 -9.52 29.35 18.66
CA VAL A 112 -9.43 29.24 20.10
C VAL A 112 -8.65 30.44 20.68
N GLU A 113 -7.55 30.82 20.07
CA GLU A 113 -6.75 31.95 20.49
C GLU A 113 -7.55 33.29 20.43
N ASN A 114 -8.31 33.46 19.34
CA ASN A 114 -9.17 34.65 19.19
C ASN A 114 -10.23 34.71 20.27
N LYS A 115 -10.78 33.58 20.69
CA LYS A 115 -11.75 33.53 21.78
C LYS A 115 -11.10 33.79 23.14
N GLY A 116 -9.82 33.37 23.29
CA GLY A 116 -9.08 33.57 24.51
C GLY A 116 -8.69 35.03 24.77
N ASP A 117 -8.58 35.82 23.70
CA ASP A 117 -8.19 37.23 23.78
C ASP A 117 -9.36 38.16 24.18
N LYS A 118 -10.55 37.62 24.30
CA LYS A 118 -11.71 38.33 24.74
C LYS A 118 -11.94 38.14 26.25
#